data_91937d2c244e5139a403bfd5c0ddbe29
#
_entry.id   91937d2c244e5139a403bfd5c0ddbe29
#
_cell.length_a   1.000
_cell.length_b   1.000
_cell.length_c   1.000
_cell.angle_alpha   90.00
_cell.angle_beta   90.00
_cell.angle_gamma   90.00
#
_symmetry.space_group_name_H-M   'P 1'
#
loop_
_entity.id
_entity.type
_entity.pdbx_description
1 polymer ?
#
loop_
_entity_poly.entity_id
_entity_poly.type
_entity_poly.pdbx_seq_one_letter_code
_entity_poly.pdbx_strand_id
1 'polypeptide(L)' 'MDNGYVLLVEKEEMWAKMLMQVLEDNNVPCAAIPVYGAGFAIKTGTQERLKVYVSSEYLPQAMALVEELFSAESIQEDE' A
#
# COMPACT_ATOMS: atom_id res chain seq x y z
N MET A 1 2.30 17.40 -15.73
CA MET A 1 2.05 17.02 -15.49
C MET A 1 2.16 16.28 -14.59
N ASP A 2 2.19 16.07 -14.03
CA ASP A 2 2.36 15.30 -13.28
C ASP A 2 1.46 15.13 -12.34
N ASN A 3 0.37 14.99 -12.54
CA ASN A 3 -0.57 14.59 -11.78
C ASN A 3 -0.75 13.23 -11.77
N GLY A 4 0.11 12.40 -12.17
CA GLY A 4 -0.02 10.97 -12.23
C GLY A 4 0.10 10.33 -10.87
N TYR A 5 -0.16 9.03 -10.82
CA TYR A 5 0.00 8.24 -9.61
C TYR A 5 1.38 7.63 -9.60
N VAL A 6 1.97 7.55 -8.41
CA VAL A 6 3.30 6.99 -8.25
C VAL A 6 3.24 5.86 -7.26
N LEU A 7 4.14 4.91 -7.38
CA LEU A 7 4.16 3.76 -6.50
C LEU A 7 4.59 4.18 -5.10
N LEU A 8 3.82 3.80 -4.11
CA LEU A 8 4.15 4.09 -2.73
C LEU A 8 4.83 2.88 -2.07
N VAL A 9 4.15 1.75 -2.07
CA VAL A 9 4.71 0.53 -1.48
C VAL A 9 4.07 -0.68 -2.14
N GLU A 10 4.70 -1.82 -1.96
CA GLU A 10 4.13 -3.10 -2.36
C GLU A 10 4.03 -3.94 -1.10
N LYS A 11 2.85 -4.45 -0.79
CA LYS A 11 2.63 -5.21 0.44
C LYS A 11 1.64 -6.34 0.19
N GLU A 12 1.62 -7.31 1.10
CA GLU A 12 0.60 -8.33 1.03
C GLU A 12 -0.77 -7.70 1.16
N GLU A 13 -1.74 -8.42 0.63
CA GLU A 13 -3.09 -7.86 0.51
C GLU A 13 -3.62 -7.27 1.81
N MET A 14 -3.45 -7.98 2.91
CA MET A 14 -3.98 -7.51 4.17
C MET A 14 -3.38 -6.17 4.57
N TRP A 15 -2.06 -6.06 4.47
CA TRP A 15 -1.39 -4.83 4.84
C TRP A 15 -1.72 -3.70 3.88
N ALA A 16 -1.82 -4.04 2.59
CA ALA A 16 -2.13 -3.04 1.59
C ALA A 16 -3.52 -2.46 1.82
N LYS A 17 -4.48 -3.30 2.17
CA LYS A 17 -5.82 -2.81 2.41
C LYS A 17 -5.89 -1.94 3.65
N MET A 18 -5.13 -2.28 4.68
CA MET A 18 -5.07 -1.45 5.87
C MET A 18 -4.50 -0.08 5.54
N LEU A 19 -3.44 -0.07 4.74
CA LEU A 19 -2.83 1.19 4.35
C LEU A 19 -3.79 2.02 3.53
N MET A 20 -4.52 1.39 2.61
CA MET A 20 -5.44 2.14 1.79
C MET A 20 -6.53 2.78 2.63
N GLN A 21 -6.97 2.08 3.67
CA GLN A 21 -7.97 2.66 4.55
C GLN A 21 -7.41 3.91 5.25
N VAL A 22 -6.17 3.83 5.70
CA VAL A 22 -5.53 4.99 6.34
C VAL A 22 -5.41 6.14 5.36
N LEU A 23 -5.02 5.84 4.13
CA LEU A 23 -4.88 6.89 3.13
C LEU A 23 -6.22 7.54 2.83
N GLU A 24 -7.26 6.73 2.69
CA GLU A 24 -8.58 7.28 2.41
C GLU A 24 -9.07 8.13 3.57
N ASP A 25 -8.82 7.69 4.80
CA ASP A 25 -9.24 8.45 5.96
C ASP A 25 -8.55 9.80 6.03
N ASN A 26 -7.41 9.93 5.39
CA ASN A 26 -6.67 11.18 5.35
C ASN A 26 -6.85 11.92 4.04
N ASN A 27 -7.82 11.48 3.25
CA ASN A 27 -8.15 12.13 1.98
C ASN A 27 -7.03 12.11 0.97
N VAL A 28 -6.24 11.05 0.98
CA VAL A 28 -5.15 10.89 0.02
C VAL A 28 -5.63 9.98 -1.10
N PRO A 29 -5.69 10.45 -2.34
CA PRO A 29 -6.11 9.60 -3.45
C PRO A 29 -5.14 8.44 -3.64
N CYS A 30 -5.66 7.23 -3.70
CA CYS A 30 -4.82 6.05 -3.81
C CYS A 30 -5.48 4.97 -4.65
N ALA A 31 -4.69 4.02 -5.08
CA ALA A 31 -5.18 2.89 -5.86
C ALA A 31 -4.26 1.70 -5.60
N ALA A 32 -4.81 0.51 -5.72
CA ALA A 32 -3.99 -0.69 -5.52
C ALA A 32 -4.13 -1.58 -6.74
N ILE A 33 -3.03 -2.15 -7.16
CA ILE A 33 -2.98 -3.01 -8.33
C ILE A 33 -2.32 -4.32 -7.95
N PRO A 34 -2.95 -5.47 -8.27
CA PRO A 34 -2.34 -6.74 -7.94
C PRO A 34 -1.06 -6.97 -8.72
N VAL A 35 -0.09 -7.55 -8.07
CA VAL A 35 1.17 -7.81 -8.71
C VAL A 35 1.05 -8.94 -9.71
N TYR A 36 0.35 -10.03 -9.31
CA TYR A 36 0.26 -11.17 -10.19
C TYR A 36 -1.08 -11.37 -10.81
N GLY A 37 -2.07 -10.70 -10.37
CA GLY A 37 -3.41 -10.94 -10.86
C GLY A 37 -4.10 -11.97 -10.01
N ALA A 38 -5.41 -11.89 -9.96
CA ALA A 38 -6.19 -12.72 -9.09
C ALA A 38 -6.11 -14.19 -9.43
N GLY A 39 -6.04 -14.48 -10.71
CA GLY A 39 -6.01 -15.87 -11.12
C GLY A 39 -4.79 -16.60 -10.61
N PHE A 40 -3.66 -15.91 -10.63
CA PHE A 40 -2.45 -16.54 -10.18
C PHE A 40 -2.53 -16.84 -8.68
N ALA A 41 -2.99 -15.90 -7.90
CA ALA A 41 -3.06 -16.09 -6.47
C ALA A 41 -3.99 -17.24 -6.12
N ILE A 42 -5.09 -17.36 -6.80
CA ILE A 42 -6.02 -18.43 -6.54
C ILE A 42 -5.40 -19.77 -6.85
N LYS A 43 -4.67 -19.84 -7.95
CA LYS A 43 -4.10 -21.11 -8.33
C LYS A 43 -3.04 -21.56 -7.38
N THR A 44 -2.21 -20.67 -6.89
CA THR A 44 -1.10 -21.08 -6.07
C THR A 44 -1.44 -21.15 -4.61
N GLY A 45 -2.55 -20.56 -4.22
CA GLY A 45 -2.90 -20.55 -2.82
C GLY A 45 -2.11 -19.57 -2.00
N THR A 46 -1.33 -18.70 -2.64
CA THR A 46 -0.56 -17.73 -1.88
C THR A 46 -1.32 -16.44 -1.76
N GLN A 47 -0.96 -15.65 -0.78
CA GLN A 47 -1.58 -14.37 -0.64
C GLN A 47 -1.16 -13.47 -1.73
N GLU A 48 -2.07 -12.68 -2.22
CA GLU A 48 -1.76 -11.76 -3.27
C GLU A 48 -1.01 -10.58 -2.72
N ARG A 49 -0.12 -10.02 -3.51
CA ARG A 49 0.56 -8.79 -3.14
C ARG A 49 0.00 -7.67 -3.98
N LEU A 50 -0.11 -6.51 -3.39
CA LEU A 50 -0.67 -5.35 -4.08
C LEU A 50 0.36 -4.23 -4.11
N LYS A 51 0.39 -3.52 -5.21
CA LYS A 51 1.18 -2.31 -5.32
C LYS A 51 0.23 -1.15 -5.05
N VAL A 52 0.56 -0.35 -4.07
CA VAL A 52 -0.27 0.78 -3.68
C VAL A 52 0.31 2.05 -4.27
N TYR A 53 -0.52 2.77 -5.01
CA TYR A 53 -0.12 4.01 -5.68
C TYR A 53 -0.86 5.16 -5.06
N VAL A 54 -0.26 6.33 -5.06
CA VAL A 54 -0.91 7.55 -4.59
C VAL A 54 -0.67 8.65 -5.60
N SER A 55 -1.51 9.66 -5.58
CA SER A 55 -1.29 10.82 -6.41
C SER A 55 0.02 11.46 -6.03
N SER A 56 0.82 11.82 -7.02
CA SER A 56 2.18 12.28 -6.77
C SER A 56 2.23 13.49 -5.86
N GLU A 57 1.23 14.34 -5.92
CA GLU A 57 1.27 15.52 -5.08
C GLU A 57 1.04 15.18 -3.61
N TYR A 58 0.59 13.98 -3.30
CA TYR A 58 0.37 13.58 -1.92
C TYR A 58 1.45 12.65 -1.42
N LEU A 59 2.49 12.45 -2.21
CA LEU A 59 3.51 11.48 -1.85
C LEU A 59 4.17 11.74 -0.49
N PRO A 60 4.56 12.95 -0.15
CA PRO A 60 5.19 13.16 1.15
C PRO A 60 4.26 12.82 2.31
N GLN A 61 3.00 13.19 2.19
CA GLN A 61 2.03 12.88 3.22
C GLN A 61 1.81 11.39 3.32
N ALA A 62 1.74 10.72 2.17
CA ALA A 62 1.53 9.28 2.15
C ALA A 62 2.71 8.54 2.76
N MET A 63 3.91 8.99 2.49
CA MET A 63 5.08 8.35 3.05
C MET A 63 5.12 8.46 4.56
N ALA A 64 4.69 9.59 5.09
CA ALA A 64 4.62 9.75 6.52
C ALA A 64 3.62 8.78 7.14
N LEU A 65 2.49 8.55 6.46
CA LEU A 65 1.50 7.63 6.95
C LEU A 65 2.00 6.18 6.91
N VAL A 66 2.76 5.86 5.89
CA VAL A 66 3.36 4.54 5.79
C VAL A 66 4.30 4.31 6.97
N GLU A 67 5.10 5.29 7.27
CA GLU A 67 6.02 5.14 8.35
C GLU A 67 5.31 4.97 9.67
N GLU A 68 4.25 5.70 9.88
CA GLU A 68 3.50 5.55 11.09
C GLU A 68 2.88 4.19 11.21
N LEU A 69 2.30 3.70 10.14
CA LEU A 69 1.61 2.43 10.18
C LEU A 69 2.56 1.26 10.36
N PHE A 70 3.65 1.26 9.60
CA PHE A 70 4.54 0.11 9.61
C PHE A 70 5.66 0.21 10.64
N SER A 71 5.79 1.32 11.31
CA SER A 71 6.78 1.38 12.35
C SER A 71 6.39 0.52 13.55
N ALA A 72 5.10 0.37 13.79
CA ALA A 72 4.67 -0.52 14.85
C ALA A 72 5.05 -1.97 14.53
N GLU A 73 4.93 -2.31 13.26
CA GLU A 73 5.32 -3.63 12.84
C GLU A 73 6.80 -3.86 13.05
N SER A 74 7.60 -2.89 12.69
CA SER A 74 9.01 -3.01 12.88
C SER A 74 9.38 -3.14 14.34
N ILE A 75 8.76 -2.40 15.18
CA ILE A 75 9.04 -2.48 16.59
C ILE A 75 8.75 -3.84 17.12
N GLN A 76 7.69 -4.45 16.67
CA GLN A 76 7.39 -5.80 17.09
C GLN A 76 8.43 -6.76 16.68
N GLU A 77 8.95 -6.61 15.50
CA GLU A 77 9.92 -7.51 15.07
C GLU A 77 11.16 -7.38 15.82
N ASP A 78 11.44 -6.25 16.32
CA ASP A 78 12.59 -6.11 16.95
C ASP A 78 12.68 -6.68 18.19
N GLU A 79 11.95 -7.25 18.72
CA GLU A 79 12.04 -7.82 19.88
C GLU A 79 12.42 -8.77 20.01
#